data_eb7e61c391ff7d0bff674cfa78ebb004
#
_entry.id   eb7e61c391ff7d0bff674cfa78ebb004
#
_cell.length_a   1.000
_cell.length_b   1.000
_cell.length_c   1.000
_cell.angle_alpha   90.00
_cell.angle_beta   90.00
_cell.angle_gamma   90.00
#
_symmetry.space_group_name_H-M   'P 1'
#
loop_
_entity.id
_entity.type
_entity.pdbx_description
1 polymer ?
#
loop_
_entity_poly.entity_id
_entity_poly.type
_entity_poly.pdbx_seq_one_letter_code
_entity_poly.pdbx_strand_id
1 'polypeptide(L)'
;PGVYRGQCAELCGRDHGFMPIVVEALPQDEYDQWVAAQTGGATTDVPADSAAATAEPTEVAMADAAAAEADAEPAGDLSQDALMTAGEKVYKSNCTVCHKDAGTGMPPAFPSLVGSPVVTGDPATQIAQIISGKNAMPPFGHLSDQDIAAVVTYTRNSWGNDTGVVQPADVAAQR
;
A
#
# COMPACT_ATOMS: atom_id res chain seq x y z
N PRO A 1 -8.01 -5.70 -24.83
CA PRO A 1 -7.96 -6.94 -24.04
C PRO A 1 -6.93 -7.92 -24.57
N GLY A 2 -6.34 -8.72 -23.71
CA GLY A 2 -5.38 -9.75 -24.12
C GLY A 2 -4.42 -10.14 -22.99
N VAL A 3 -3.66 -11.21 -23.24
CA VAL A 3 -2.66 -11.71 -22.29
C VAL A 3 -1.27 -11.34 -22.81
N TYR A 4 -0.54 -10.58 -22.01
CA TYR A 4 0.80 -10.10 -22.31
C TYR A 4 1.80 -10.78 -21.40
N ARG A 5 2.81 -11.41 -21.98
CA ARG A 5 3.84 -12.13 -21.25
C ARG A 5 5.14 -11.38 -21.30
N GLY A 6 5.78 -11.26 -20.15
CA GLY A 6 7.07 -10.61 -19.97
C GLY A 6 7.94 -11.39 -19.00
N GLN A 7 9.08 -10.84 -18.74
CA GLN A 7 10.02 -11.31 -17.73
C GLN A 7 10.64 -10.11 -17.02
N CYS A 8 11.21 -10.33 -15.85
CA CYS A 8 11.98 -9.31 -15.15
C CYS A 8 13.18 -8.87 -16.00
N ALA A 9 13.28 -7.58 -16.30
CA ALA A 9 14.32 -7.03 -17.17
C ALA A 9 15.52 -6.46 -16.40
N GLU A 10 15.42 -6.32 -15.06
CA GLU A 10 16.46 -5.78 -14.22
C GLU A 10 16.83 -6.82 -13.14
N LEU A 11 18.12 -6.96 -12.83
CA LEU A 11 18.60 -7.94 -11.85
C LEU A 11 17.99 -7.68 -10.48
N CYS A 12 17.05 -8.55 -10.05
CA CYS A 12 16.26 -8.36 -8.84
C CYS A 12 16.56 -9.37 -7.73
N GLY A 13 17.49 -10.29 -7.92
CA GLY A 13 17.90 -11.27 -6.92
C GLY A 13 18.14 -12.68 -7.47
N ARG A 14 18.19 -13.64 -6.55
CA ARG A 14 18.62 -15.02 -6.83
C ARG A 14 17.78 -15.74 -7.88
N ASP A 15 16.48 -15.49 -7.91
CA ASP A 15 15.55 -16.18 -8.81
C ASP A 15 15.15 -15.29 -10.02
N HIS A 16 15.96 -14.30 -10.36
CA HIS A 16 15.73 -13.36 -11.45
C HIS A 16 15.36 -14.03 -12.78
N GLY A 17 16.00 -15.14 -13.13
CA GLY A 17 15.71 -15.89 -14.37
C GLY A 17 14.39 -16.68 -14.35
N PHE A 18 13.73 -16.78 -13.20
CA PHE A 18 12.50 -17.57 -12.99
C PHE A 18 11.32 -16.70 -12.59
N MET A 19 11.30 -15.45 -13.03
CA MET A 19 10.24 -14.48 -12.74
C MET A 19 9.41 -14.16 -13.99
N PRO A 20 8.53 -15.08 -14.43
CA PRO A 20 7.60 -14.75 -15.51
C PRO A 20 6.58 -13.73 -15.05
N ILE A 21 6.29 -12.74 -15.87
CA ILE A 21 5.25 -11.76 -15.65
C ILE A 21 4.13 -12.04 -16.64
N VAL A 22 2.90 -12.11 -16.14
CA VAL A 22 1.71 -12.24 -16.99
C VAL A 22 0.78 -11.07 -16.64
N VAL A 23 0.49 -10.25 -17.63
CA VAL A 23 -0.49 -9.17 -17.52
C VAL A 23 -1.68 -9.55 -18.39
N GLU A 24 -2.84 -9.68 -17.77
CA GLU A 24 -4.10 -9.91 -18.44
C GLU A 24 -4.89 -8.60 -18.49
N ALA A 25 -5.09 -8.08 -19.70
CA ALA A 25 -5.88 -6.89 -19.92
C ALA A 25 -7.32 -7.34 -20.26
N LEU A 26 -8.23 -7.11 -19.32
CA LEU A 26 -9.64 -7.46 -19.46
C LEU A 26 -10.44 -6.30 -20.08
N PRO A 27 -11.58 -6.55 -20.75
CA PRO A 27 -12.60 -5.55 -20.97
C PRO A 27 -13.02 -4.88 -19.66
N GLN A 28 -13.55 -3.66 -19.72
CA GLN A 28 -13.86 -2.88 -18.52
C GLN A 28 -14.85 -3.61 -17.58
N ASP A 29 -15.85 -4.22 -18.15
CA ASP A 29 -16.88 -4.97 -17.42
C ASP A 29 -16.34 -6.21 -16.71
N GLU A 30 -15.43 -6.94 -17.34
CA GLU A 30 -14.77 -8.10 -16.74
C GLU A 30 -13.77 -7.67 -15.65
N TYR A 31 -13.06 -6.55 -15.88
CA TYR A 31 -12.17 -5.99 -14.88
C TYR A 31 -12.95 -5.53 -13.64
N ASP A 32 -14.09 -4.86 -13.82
CA ASP A 32 -14.94 -4.41 -12.72
C ASP A 32 -15.50 -5.59 -11.91
N GLN A 33 -15.91 -6.67 -12.57
CA GLN A 33 -16.32 -7.90 -11.91
C GLN A 33 -15.18 -8.54 -11.13
N TRP A 34 -13.98 -8.58 -11.71
CA TRP A 34 -12.79 -9.09 -11.02
C TRP A 34 -12.46 -8.26 -9.78
N VAL A 35 -12.49 -6.93 -9.88
CA VAL A 35 -12.29 -6.03 -8.72
C VAL A 35 -13.35 -6.29 -7.64
N ALA A 36 -14.62 -6.39 -8.03
CA ALA A 36 -15.71 -6.66 -7.08
C ALA A 36 -15.51 -8.01 -6.35
N ALA A 37 -15.03 -9.03 -7.05
CA ALA A 37 -14.70 -10.33 -6.45
C ALA A 37 -13.54 -10.26 -5.45
N GLN A 38 -12.52 -9.41 -5.73
CA GLN A 38 -11.39 -9.21 -4.82
C GLN A 38 -11.76 -8.41 -3.56
N THR A 39 -12.67 -7.47 -3.69
CA THR A 39 -13.11 -6.62 -2.57
C THR A 39 -14.24 -7.23 -1.75
N GLY A 40 -14.99 -8.18 -2.32
CA GLY A 40 -16.20 -8.80 -1.71
C GLY A 40 -16.00 -10.15 -1.01
N GLY A 41 -14.79 -10.68 -0.92
CA GLY A 41 -14.48 -11.87 -0.10
C GLY A 41 -15.23 -13.17 -0.45
N ALA A 42 -15.51 -13.42 -1.73
CA ALA A 42 -16.07 -14.70 -2.17
C ALA A 42 -15.20 -15.31 -3.28
N THR A 43 -14.55 -16.42 -2.96
CA THR A 43 -13.89 -17.28 -3.95
C THR A 43 -14.95 -17.96 -4.81
N THR A 44 -14.97 -17.65 -6.09
CA THR A 44 -15.63 -18.53 -7.08
C THR A 44 -14.61 -18.91 -8.14
N ASP A 45 -14.36 -20.20 -8.26
CA ASP A 45 -13.62 -20.82 -9.34
C ASP A 45 -14.14 -20.34 -10.71
N VAL A 46 -13.25 -19.81 -11.53
CA VAL A 46 -13.57 -19.46 -12.91
C VAL A 46 -13.09 -20.60 -13.81
N PRO A 47 -13.98 -21.32 -14.48
CA PRO A 47 -13.56 -22.31 -15.48
C PRO A 47 -13.05 -21.59 -16.74
N ALA A 48 -11.86 -22.02 -17.18
CA ALA A 48 -11.31 -21.63 -18.47
C ALA A 48 -12.10 -22.34 -19.57
N ASP A 49 -12.96 -21.63 -20.24
CA ASP A 49 -13.31 -21.78 -21.67
C ASP A 49 -14.57 -20.95 -21.99
N SER A 50 -14.49 -20.01 -22.88
CA SER A 50 -15.47 -19.87 -23.95
C SER A 50 -15.16 -18.69 -24.87
N ALA A 51 -15.18 -19.03 -26.15
CA ALA A 51 -15.09 -18.12 -27.28
C ALA A 51 -16.37 -17.29 -27.47
N ALA A 52 -16.16 -16.06 -27.92
CA ALA A 52 -17.01 -15.20 -28.74
C ALA A 52 -18.54 -15.40 -28.73
N ALA A 53 -19.25 -14.37 -28.28
CA ALA A 53 -20.56 -14.04 -28.85
C ALA A 53 -20.83 -12.53 -28.68
N THR A 54 -21.13 -11.92 -29.82
CA THR A 54 -21.65 -10.56 -29.99
C THR A 54 -23.05 -10.42 -29.39
N ALA A 55 -23.30 -9.37 -28.58
CA ALA A 55 -24.65 -8.90 -28.29
C ALA A 55 -24.65 -7.39 -28.01
N GLU A 56 -25.63 -6.72 -28.57
CA GLU A 56 -25.90 -5.27 -28.60
C GLU A 56 -26.16 -4.64 -27.22
N PRO A 57 -26.05 -3.31 -27.09
CA PRO A 57 -26.17 -2.63 -25.80
C PRO A 57 -27.63 -2.50 -25.36
N THR A 58 -27.93 -3.02 -24.19
CA THR A 58 -29.20 -2.69 -23.47
C THR A 58 -28.88 -1.71 -22.36
N GLU A 59 -29.45 -0.52 -22.51
CA GLU A 59 -29.44 0.57 -21.54
C GLU A 59 -30.14 0.13 -20.25
N VAL A 60 -29.39 0.05 -19.15
CA VAL A 60 -29.96 -0.13 -17.82
C VAL A 60 -29.50 1.01 -16.90
N ALA A 61 -30.50 1.57 -16.27
CA ALA A 61 -30.52 2.74 -15.44
C ALA A 61 -29.36 2.79 -14.40
N MET A 62 -28.83 4.01 -14.25
CA MET A 62 -27.93 4.39 -13.17
C MET A 62 -28.62 4.16 -11.81
N ALA A 63 -28.11 3.21 -11.06
CA ALA A 63 -28.31 3.15 -9.63
C ALA A 63 -27.00 3.56 -8.97
N ASP A 64 -27.12 4.62 -8.21
CA ASP A 64 -26.23 5.20 -7.23
C ASP A 64 -24.99 4.34 -6.87
N ALA A 65 -23.85 4.70 -7.44
CA ALA A 65 -22.56 4.24 -6.95
C ALA A 65 -22.32 4.98 -5.63
N ALA A 66 -22.46 4.27 -4.52
CA ALA A 66 -21.97 4.73 -3.24
C ALA A 66 -20.50 5.10 -3.41
N ALA A 67 -20.24 6.39 -3.34
CA ALA A 67 -18.91 6.94 -3.32
C ALA A 67 -18.10 6.20 -2.26
N ALA A 68 -16.92 5.69 -2.67
CA ALA A 68 -15.89 5.41 -1.71
C ALA A 68 -15.72 6.69 -0.88
N GLU A 69 -16.07 6.59 0.39
CA GLU A 69 -15.86 7.68 1.34
C GLU A 69 -14.37 8.00 1.31
N ALA A 70 -14.03 9.09 0.62
CA ALA A 70 -12.80 9.79 0.90
C ALA A 70 -12.92 10.15 2.38
N ASP A 71 -12.10 9.46 3.19
CA ASP A 71 -12.01 9.65 4.63
C ASP A 71 -11.79 11.16 4.86
N ALA A 72 -12.86 11.83 5.24
CA ALA A 72 -12.80 13.22 5.63
C ALA A 72 -11.88 13.23 6.86
N GLU A 73 -10.74 13.93 6.76
CA GLU A 73 -9.84 14.13 7.89
C GLU A 73 -10.67 14.47 9.14
N PRO A 74 -10.60 13.66 10.21
CA PRO A 74 -11.25 14.01 11.45
C PRO A 74 -10.64 15.31 11.93
N ALA A 75 -11.47 16.33 12.13
CA ALA A 75 -11.07 17.64 12.66
C ALA A 75 -10.72 17.51 14.17
N GLY A 76 -9.65 16.77 14.48
CA GLY A 76 -9.16 16.54 15.83
C GLY A 76 -8.02 15.52 15.85
N ASP A 77 -7.21 15.56 16.90
CA ASP A 77 -6.12 14.62 17.09
C ASP A 77 -6.63 13.18 17.19
N LEU A 78 -6.02 12.29 16.43
CA LEU A 78 -6.31 10.86 16.48
C LEU A 78 -5.66 10.24 17.72
N SER A 79 -6.37 9.30 18.35
CA SER A 79 -5.80 8.57 19.47
C SER A 79 -4.61 7.70 19.04
N GLN A 80 -3.66 7.50 19.95
CA GLN A 80 -2.51 6.62 19.69
C GLN A 80 -2.94 5.22 19.25
N ASP A 81 -3.95 4.65 19.89
CA ASP A 81 -4.44 3.30 19.57
C ASP A 81 -5.02 3.21 18.15
N ALA A 82 -5.75 4.26 17.72
CA ALA A 82 -6.27 4.34 16.36
C ALA A 82 -5.13 4.42 15.34
N LEU A 83 -4.14 5.29 15.58
CA LEU A 83 -2.96 5.43 14.73
C LEU A 83 -2.11 4.16 14.72
N MET A 84 -1.93 3.46 15.84
CA MET A 84 -1.21 2.19 15.91
C MET A 84 -1.91 1.11 15.08
N THR A 85 -3.23 1.00 15.19
CA THR A 85 -4.02 0.01 14.44
C THR A 85 -4.00 0.27 12.94
N ALA A 86 -4.18 1.53 12.53
CA ALA A 86 -4.11 1.92 11.12
C ALA A 86 -2.67 1.78 10.58
N GLY A 87 -1.69 2.22 11.36
CA GLY A 87 -0.28 2.18 11.00
C GLY A 87 0.25 0.75 10.82
N GLU A 88 -0.21 -0.21 11.61
CA GLU A 88 0.13 -1.62 11.41
C GLU A 88 -0.33 -2.12 10.04
N LYS A 89 -1.54 -1.76 9.61
CA LYS A 89 -2.07 -2.14 8.29
C LYS A 89 -1.25 -1.52 7.17
N VAL A 90 -0.97 -0.22 7.24
CA VAL A 90 -0.15 0.50 6.26
C VAL A 90 1.26 -0.10 6.21
N TYR A 91 1.86 -0.40 7.36
CA TYR A 91 3.18 -1.02 7.47
C TYR A 91 3.22 -2.39 6.80
N LYS A 92 2.25 -3.25 7.08
CA LYS A 92 2.15 -4.59 6.47
C LYS A 92 2.02 -4.54 4.95
N SER A 93 1.27 -3.58 4.44
CA SER A 93 1.04 -3.47 3.00
C SER A 93 2.21 -2.87 2.23
N ASN A 94 2.99 -1.96 2.84
CA ASN A 94 3.96 -1.14 2.10
C ASN A 94 5.42 -1.31 2.55
N CYS A 95 5.67 -1.74 3.80
CA CYS A 95 7.00 -1.62 4.41
C CYS A 95 7.67 -2.96 4.73
N THR A 96 6.88 -4.01 5.01
CA THR A 96 7.39 -5.32 5.49
C THR A 96 8.29 -6.03 4.49
N VAL A 97 8.09 -5.81 3.20
CA VAL A 97 8.91 -6.43 2.14
C VAL A 97 10.40 -6.12 2.36
N CYS A 98 10.72 -4.88 2.73
CA CYS A 98 12.09 -4.42 2.97
C CYS A 98 12.46 -4.44 4.45
N HIS A 99 11.56 -3.98 5.33
CA HIS A 99 11.86 -3.77 6.75
C HIS A 99 11.47 -4.95 7.65
N LYS A 100 10.82 -6.00 7.11
CA LYS A 100 10.35 -7.19 7.81
C LYS A 100 9.31 -6.88 8.89
N ASP A 101 8.56 -7.88 9.31
CA ASP A 101 7.49 -7.71 10.31
C ASP A 101 8.00 -7.19 11.66
N ALA A 102 9.22 -7.58 12.03
CA ALA A 102 9.86 -7.14 13.26
C ALA A 102 10.66 -5.84 13.14
N GLY A 103 10.57 -5.11 12.03
CA GLY A 103 11.30 -3.87 11.81
C GLY A 103 12.83 -4.03 11.73
N THR A 104 13.35 -5.24 11.65
CA THR A 104 14.80 -5.54 11.70
C THR A 104 15.52 -5.23 10.40
N GLY A 105 14.79 -5.09 9.30
CA GLY A 105 15.37 -4.89 7.99
C GLY A 105 16.21 -6.07 7.49
N MET A 106 17.08 -5.79 6.53
CA MET A 106 18.10 -6.72 5.99
C MET A 106 19.39 -5.92 5.70
N PRO A 107 20.20 -5.62 6.71
CA PRO A 107 21.46 -4.91 6.51
C PRO A 107 22.42 -5.65 5.56
N PRO A 108 23.22 -4.95 4.74
CA PRO A 108 23.33 -3.49 4.68
C PRO A 108 22.31 -2.79 3.77
N ALA A 109 21.53 -3.56 2.97
CA ALA A 109 20.64 -2.98 1.95
C ALA A 109 19.44 -2.26 2.55
N PHE A 110 18.80 -2.87 3.55
CA PHE A 110 17.61 -2.31 4.21
C PHE A 110 17.87 -2.17 5.71
N PRO A 111 18.07 -0.94 6.21
CA PRO A 111 18.41 -0.73 7.61
C PRO A 111 17.27 -1.10 8.55
N SER A 112 17.64 -1.48 9.77
CA SER A 112 16.69 -1.73 10.86
C SER A 112 15.96 -0.42 11.24
N LEU A 113 14.68 -0.54 11.56
CA LEU A 113 13.87 0.52 12.14
C LEU A 113 13.93 0.49 13.68
N VAL A 114 14.35 -0.65 14.26
CA VAL A 114 14.47 -0.83 15.70
C VAL A 114 15.65 0.02 16.22
N GLY A 115 15.36 0.97 17.07
CA GLY A 115 16.37 1.89 17.62
C GLY A 115 17.01 2.82 16.58
N SER A 116 16.47 2.90 15.37
CA SER A 116 17.02 3.75 14.30
C SER A 116 16.98 5.23 14.69
N PRO A 117 18.08 5.98 14.51
CA PRO A 117 18.09 7.43 14.80
C PRO A 117 17.05 8.23 13.99
N VAL A 118 16.64 7.75 12.82
CA VAL A 118 15.58 8.38 12.01
C VAL A 118 14.23 8.14 12.64
N VAL A 119 13.98 6.93 13.14
CA VAL A 119 12.70 6.54 13.74
C VAL A 119 12.54 7.11 15.15
N THR A 120 13.63 7.12 15.93
CA THR A 120 13.59 7.59 17.33
C THR A 120 13.91 9.09 17.48
N GLY A 121 14.35 9.73 16.40
CA GLY A 121 14.69 11.15 16.39
C GLY A 121 13.51 12.06 16.05
N ASP A 122 13.80 13.16 15.36
CA ASP A 122 12.81 14.14 14.92
C ASP A 122 11.79 13.52 13.94
N PRO A 123 10.49 13.55 14.22
CA PRO A 123 9.46 13.00 13.34
C PRO A 123 9.43 13.65 11.96
N ALA A 124 9.74 14.95 11.83
CA ALA A 124 9.79 15.64 10.55
C ALA A 124 10.79 14.99 9.58
N THR A 125 11.93 14.54 10.09
CA THR A 125 12.94 13.83 9.29
C THR A 125 12.42 12.50 8.77
N GLN A 126 11.70 11.74 9.60
CA GLN A 126 11.11 10.46 9.20
C GLN A 126 9.98 10.67 8.19
N ILE A 127 9.09 11.64 8.41
CA ILE A 127 8.01 12.00 7.50
C ILE A 127 8.57 12.38 6.13
N ALA A 128 9.52 13.31 6.09
CA ALA A 128 10.16 13.74 4.84
C ALA A 128 10.81 12.58 4.08
N GLN A 129 11.45 11.64 4.80
CA GLN A 129 12.05 10.46 4.17
C GLN A 129 10.99 9.51 3.60
N ILE A 130 9.84 9.34 4.25
CA ILE A 130 8.75 8.51 3.74
C ILE A 130 8.14 9.16 2.50
N ILE A 131 7.87 10.46 2.54
CA ILE A 131 7.29 11.19 1.41
C ILE A 131 8.19 11.14 0.18
N SER A 132 9.48 11.43 0.35
CA SER A 132 10.42 11.61 -0.75
C SER A 132 11.18 10.35 -1.15
N GLY A 133 11.19 9.32 -0.28
CA GLY A 133 12.05 8.15 -0.43
C GLY A 133 13.52 8.45 -0.12
N LYS A 134 14.35 7.41 -0.08
CA LYS A 134 15.81 7.56 0.09
C LYS A 134 16.54 6.32 -0.38
N ASN A 135 17.50 6.47 -1.29
CA ASN A 135 18.25 5.36 -1.88
C ASN A 135 17.32 4.30 -2.50
N ALA A 136 17.33 3.07 -1.97
CA ALA A 136 16.46 1.98 -2.42
C ALA A 136 15.01 2.07 -1.89
N MET A 137 14.72 2.97 -0.94
CA MET A 137 13.38 3.20 -0.43
C MET A 137 12.58 4.08 -1.40
N PRO A 138 11.49 3.59 -1.98
CA PRO A 138 10.67 4.39 -2.90
C PRO A 138 9.94 5.52 -2.16
N PRO A 139 9.50 6.56 -2.89
CA PRO A 139 8.66 7.62 -2.33
C PRO A 139 7.24 7.12 -2.08
N PHE A 140 6.69 7.43 -0.90
CA PHE A 140 5.31 7.13 -0.50
C PHE A 140 4.45 8.39 -0.38
N GLY A 141 4.81 9.48 -1.05
CA GLY A 141 4.06 10.73 -1.06
C GLY A 141 2.63 10.62 -1.63
N HIS A 142 2.28 9.48 -2.23
CA HIS A 142 0.92 9.18 -2.70
C HIS A 142 -0.02 8.71 -1.58
N LEU A 143 0.50 8.32 -0.42
CA LEU A 143 -0.32 7.97 0.74
C LEU A 143 -0.96 9.23 1.35
N SER A 144 -2.11 9.06 1.98
CA SER A 144 -2.78 10.15 2.72
C SER A 144 -1.93 10.61 3.92
N ASP A 145 -2.16 11.82 4.39
CA ASP A 145 -1.49 12.34 5.58
C ASP A 145 -1.82 11.49 6.82
N GLN A 146 -3.04 10.96 6.88
CA GLN A 146 -3.47 10.04 7.92
C GLN A 146 -2.70 8.71 7.88
N ASP A 147 -2.50 8.13 6.69
CA ASP A 147 -1.74 6.87 6.55
C ASP A 147 -0.27 7.06 6.92
N ILE A 148 0.33 8.18 6.49
CA ILE A 148 1.71 8.52 6.84
C ILE A 148 1.84 8.75 8.34
N ALA A 149 0.95 9.52 8.95
CA ALA A 149 0.94 9.75 10.40
C ALA A 149 0.79 8.43 11.16
N ALA A 150 -0.11 7.56 10.70
CA ALA A 150 -0.35 6.25 11.30
C ALA A 150 0.89 5.34 11.22
N VAL A 151 1.51 5.20 10.04
CA VAL A 151 2.70 4.33 9.90
C VAL A 151 3.93 4.89 10.62
N VAL A 152 4.08 6.21 10.68
CA VAL A 152 5.14 6.86 11.47
C VAL A 152 4.91 6.57 12.94
N THR A 153 3.70 6.80 13.47
CA THR A 153 3.35 6.49 14.86
C THR A 153 3.58 5.02 15.18
N TYR A 154 3.17 4.10 14.28
CA TYR A 154 3.39 2.67 14.47
C TYR A 154 4.87 2.31 14.59
N THR A 155 5.70 2.77 13.68
CA THR A 155 7.14 2.45 13.70
C THR A 155 7.86 3.09 14.88
N ARG A 156 7.40 4.25 15.36
CA ARG A 156 7.93 4.97 16.51
C ARG A 156 7.56 4.35 17.85
N ASN A 157 6.56 3.48 17.89
CA ASN A 157 6.07 2.85 19.14
C ASN A 157 6.04 1.31 19.07
N SER A 158 6.72 0.71 18.08
CA SER A 158 6.82 -0.74 17.90
C SER A 158 8.23 -1.23 18.19
N TRP A 159 8.35 -2.52 18.46
CA TRP A 159 9.64 -3.24 18.61
C TRP A 159 10.58 -2.67 19.67
N GLY A 160 10.02 -2.05 20.69
CA GLY A 160 10.79 -1.39 21.77
C GLY A 160 11.14 0.07 21.50
N ASN A 161 10.74 0.63 20.35
CA ASN A 161 10.71 2.08 20.17
C ASN A 161 9.55 2.66 21.00
N ASP A 162 9.75 3.82 21.62
CA ASP A 162 8.75 4.57 22.39
C ASP A 162 9.07 6.07 22.28
N THR A 163 8.66 6.68 21.17
CA THR A 163 9.08 8.04 20.80
C THR A 163 7.92 8.95 20.38
N GLY A 164 6.70 8.61 20.80
CA GLY A 164 5.54 9.49 20.71
C GLY A 164 4.73 9.35 19.42
N VAL A 165 3.68 10.14 19.37
CA VAL A 165 2.61 10.10 18.34
C VAL A 165 2.85 11.20 17.32
N VAL A 166 2.51 10.94 16.06
CA VAL A 166 2.50 11.90 14.96
C VAL A 166 1.08 12.03 14.45
N GLN A 167 0.62 13.26 14.26
CA GLN A 167 -0.73 13.55 13.77
C GLN A 167 -0.72 13.85 12.26
N PRO A 168 -1.86 13.70 11.56
CA PRO A 168 -1.97 14.08 10.15
C PRO A 168 -1.54 15.52 9.86
N ALA A 169 -1.81 16.45 10.79
CA ALA A 169 -1.38 17.85 10.67
C ALA A 169 0.15 18.02 10.63
N ASP A 170 0.90 17.14 11.34
CA ASP A 170 2.36 17.16 11.30
C ASP A 170 2.89 16.73 9.93
N VAL A 171 2.18 15.80 9.28
CA VAL A 171 2.51 15.33 7.92
C VAL A 171 2.19 16.41 6.89
N ALA A 172 1.02 17.03 6.99
CA ALA A 172 0.61 18.13 6.10
C ALA A 172 1.61 19.30 6.13
N ALA A 173 2.21 19.57 7.29
CA ALA A 173 3.24 20.59 7.44
C ALA A 173 4.58 20.26 6.74
N GLN A 174 4.79 19.00 6.32
CA GLN A 174 6.01 18.54 5.63
C GLN A 174 5.82 18.36 4.12
N ARG A 175 4.62 18.58 3.60
CA ARG A 175 4.34 18.57 2.16
C ARG A 175 4.52 19.95 1.58
#